data_233185144374f47fd2258c18ea304a9e
#
_entry.id   233185144374f47fd2258c18ea304a9e
#
_cell.length_a   1.000
_cell.length_b   1.000
_cell.length_c   1.000
_cell.angle_alpha   90.00
_cell.angle_beta   90.00
_cell.angle_gamma   90.00
#
_symmetry.space_group_name_H-M   'P 1'
#
loop_
_entity.id
_entity.type
_entity.pdbx_description
1 polymer ?
#
loop_
_entity_poly.entity_id
_entity_poly.type
_entity_poly.pdbx_seq_one_letter_code
_entity_poly.pdbx_strand_id
1 'polypeptide(L)'
;MPRTPTRPSRLAFQPLFKTLIGPALGSAALAACATTPPPPPPPPLPPVPAAPEAPVGAVLDDWRGVITPADRDRYQRRAAAWSLALEQARRQPGSGDLSALGELIDPDAARPSVAPPPGAYRCRTVKLGSQGDEGGLGYVVYGWFACRIEQTPGGLKLIKRTGSQRPAGLLFPENDREMVFLGSMALASEPTARSYGQRPERDLVGVLERIGERRWRLVTPWPAAESNLDLLELVPAPPSR
;
A
#
# COMPACT_ATOMS: atom_id res chain seq x y z
N MET A 1 -34.94 -37.33 -31.83
CA MET A 1 -33.77 -38.17 -31.52
C MET A 1 -32.75 -37.30 -30.79
N PRO A 2 -32.56 -37.48 -29.49
CA PRO A 2 -31.60 -36.66 -28.74
C PRO A 2 -30.22 -37.36 -28.68
N ARG A 3 -29.16 -36.61 -28.92
CA ARG A 3 -27.79 -37.09 -28.81
C ARG A 3 -27.25 -36.83 -27.38
N THR A 4 -26.82 -37.93 -26.76
CA THR A 4 -26.15 -37.99 -25.44
C THR A 4 -24.73 -37.40 -25.49
N PRO A 5 -24.26 -36.64 -24.47
CA PRO A 5 -22.88 -36.22 -24.40
C PRO A 5 -22.01 -37.30 -23.72
N THR A 6 -20.90 -37.60 -24.36
CA THR A 6 -19.87 -38.54 -23.93
C THR A 6 -18.96 -37.90 -22.83
N ARG A 7 -18.75 -38.64 -21.76
CA ARG A 7 -17.93 -38.29 -20.59
C ARG A 7 -16.47 -38.66 -20.86
N PRO A 8 -15.46 -37.83 -20.59
CA PRO A 8 -14.06 -38.24 -20.66
C PRO A 8 -13.60 -38.96 -19.39
N SER A 9 -12.84 -40.02 -19.62
CA SER A 9 -12.28 -40.95 -18.64
C SER A 9 -11.18 -40.31 -17.76
N ARG A 10 -11.23 -40.61 -16.48
CA ARG A 10 -10.16 -40.31 -15.51
C ARG A 10 -9.02 -41.33 -15.68
N LEU A 11 -7.81 -40.87 -15.98
CA LEU A 11 -6.57 -41.64 -15.87
C LEU A 11 -6.09 -41.57 -14.42
N ALA A 12 -6.06 -42.71 -13.75
CA ALA A 12 -5.51 -42.91 -12.44
C ALA A 12 -3.99 -43.13 -12.56
N PHE A 13 -3.18 -42.31 -11.97
CA PHE A 13 -1.74 -42.55 -11.77
C PHE A 13 -1.54 -43.28 -10.45
N GLN A 14 -1.01 -44.53 -10.51
CA GLN A 14 -0.50 -45.27 -9.36
C GLN A 14 1.00 -45.04 -9.24
N PRO A 15 1.56 -44.81 -8.06
CA PRO A 15 3.00 -44.86 -7.85
C PRO A 15 3.43 -46.28 -7.46
N LEU A 16 4.37 -46.85 -8.21
CA LEU A 16 5.10 -48.07 -7.88
C LEU A 16 6.18 -47.76 -6.82
N PHE A 17 5.98 -48.22 -5.61
CA PHE A 17 7.06 -48.39 -4.62
C PHE A 17 7.70 -49.76 -4.79
N LYS A 18 8.96 -49.81 -5.16
CA LYS A 18 9.80 -50.99 -5.04
C LYS A 18 10.74 -50.86 -3.84
N THR A 19 10.43 -51.60 -2.81
CA THR A 19 11.32 -51.88 -1.68
C THR A 19 12.40 -52.90 -2.10
N LEU A 20 13.67 -52.56 -1.90
CA LEU A 20 14.79 -53.51 -1.92
C LEU A 20 15.49 -53.43 -0.57
N ILE A 21 15.34 -54.47 0.23
CA ILE A 21 16.10 -54.76 1.46
C ILE A 21 17.28 -55.63 1.08
N GLY A 22 18.48 -55.17 1.37
CA GLY A 22 19.70 -55.98 1.34
C GLY A 22 20.52 -55.71 2.59
N PRO A 23 20.98 -56.76 3.31
CA PRO A 23 21.79 -56.59 4.49
C PRO A 23 23.28 -56.52 4.09
N ALA A 24 23.99 -55.50 4.57
CA ALA A 24 25.42 -55.43 4.51
C ALA A 24 26.01 -55.32 5.93
N LEU A 25 26.65 -56.35 6.37
CA LEU A 25 27.58 -56.33 7.50
C LEU A 25 28.78 -55.45 7.15
N GLY A 26 29.10 -54.48 7.97
CA GLY A 26 30.24 -53.59 7.77
C GLY A 26 30.83 -53.11 9.09
N SER A 27 31.99 -53.53 9.35
CA SER A 27 32.92 -53.36 10.45
C SER A 27 32.95 -52.00 11.12
N ALA A 28 32.91 -51.98 12.44
CA ALA A 28 33.13 -50.78 13.26
C ALA A 28 34.63 -50.42 13.24
N ALA A 29 34.92 -49.26 12.61
CA ALA A 29 36.20 -48.58 12.77
C ALA A 29 36.00 -47.44 13.81
N LEU A 30 36.64 -47.59 14.96
CA LEU A 30 36.73 -46.52 15.97
C LEU A 30 37.64 -45.42 15.44
N ALA A 31 37.03 -44.38 14.90
CA ALA A 31 37.74 -43.14 14.60
C ALA A 31 37.79 -42.28 15.86
N ALA A 32 39.00 -42.09 16.39
CA ALA A 32 39.26 -41.13 17.46
C ALA A 32 38.97 -39.71 16.94
N CYS A 33 37.92 -39.08 17.45
CA CYS A 33 37.67 -37.68 17.22
C CYS A 33 38.68 -36.81 17.95
N ALA A 34 39.69 -36.33 17.24
CA ALA A 34 40.51 -35.21 17.73
C ALA A 34 39.63 -33.95 17.77
N THR A 35 39.25 -33.53 18.96
CA THR A 35 38.56 -32.26 19.21
C THR A 35 39.53 -31.12 19.01
N THR A 36 39.48 -30.47 17.86
CA THR A 36 40.17 -29.21 17.64
C THR A 36 39.49 -28.13 18.52
N PRO A 37 40.25 -27.39 19.34
CA PRO A 37 39.65 -26.30 20.13
C PRO A 37 39.01 -25.24 19.21
N PRO A 38 37.88 -24.65 19.60
CA PRO A 38 37.24 -23.62 18.82
C PRO A 38 38.18 -22.41 18.62
N PRO A 39 38.16 -21.75 17.46
CA PRO A 39 38.94 -20.54 17.23
C PRO A 39 38.56 -19.46 18.24
N PRO A 40 39.52 -18.60 18.65
CA PRO A 40 39.21 -17.48 19.55
C PRO A 40 38.16 -16.56 18.92
N PRO A 41 37.28 -15.93 19.73
CA PRO A 41 36.29 -14.97 19.21
C PRO A 41 36.99 -13.83 18.49
N PRO A 42 36.42 -13.33 17.40
CA PRO A 42 36.99 -12.16 16.70
C PRO A 42 37.03 -10.96 17.64
N PRO A 43 38.02 -10.06 17.47
CA PRO A 43 38.12 -8.85 18.28
C PRO A 43 36.85 -8.02 18.10
N PRO A 44 36.41 -7.28 19.15
CA PRO A 44 35.25 -6.40 19.05
C PRO A 44 35.50 -5.39 17.93
N LEU A 45 34.49 -5.22 17.07
CA LEU A 45 34.52 -4.20 16.02
C LEU A 45 34.68 -2.81 16.67
N PRO A 46 35.47 -1.92 16.08
CA PRO A 46 35.55 -0.55 16.55
C PRO A 46 34.13 0.06 16.55
N PRO A 47 33.81 0.94 17.54
CA PRO A 47 32.51 1.59 17.57
C PRO A 47 32.28 2.31 16.25
N VAL A 48 31.17 1.95 15.57
CA VAL A 48 30.73 2.67 14.38
C VAL A 48 30.48 4.10 14.82
N PRO A 49 31.07 5.11 14.16
CA PRO A 49 30.73 6.49 14.47
C PRO A 49 29.22 6.64 14.39
N ALA A 50 28.61 7.16 15.46
CA ALA A 50 27.20 7.48 15.45
C ALA A 50 26.95 8.39 14.25
N ALA A 51 26.07 7.98 13.33
CA ALA A 51 25.58 8.86 12.28
C ALA A 51 25.07 10.13 12.98
N PRO A 52 25.34 11.34 12.45
CA PRO A 52 24.83 12.56 13.05
C PRO A 52 23.33 12.40 13.24
N GLU A 53 22.85 12.45 14.48
CA GLU A 53 21.44 12.51 14.78
C GLU A 53 20.87 13.72 14.04
N ALA A 54 19.96 13.46 13.10
CA ALA A 54 19.21 14.53 12.47
C ALA A 54 18.55 15.34 13.60
N PRO A 55 18.58 16.69 13.54
CA PRO A 55 18.07 17.52 14.62
C PRO A 55 16.64 17.11 14.94
N VAL A 56 16.44 16.65 16.17
CA VAL A 56 15.14 16.34 16.73
C VAL A 56 14.38 17.66 16.81
N GLY A 57 13.44 17.90 15.88
CA GLY A 57 12.59 19.10 15.92
C GLY A 57 12.54 19.95 14.66
N ALA A 58 13.16 19.57 13.54
CA ALA A 58 12.82 20.21 12.28
C ALA A 58 11.40 19.79 11.91
N VAL A 59 10.42 20.66 12.18
CA VAL A 59 9.10 20.56 11.57
C VAL A 59 9.38 20.57 10.06
N LEU A 60 9.09 19.47 9.37
CA LEU A 60 9.20 19.38 7.92
C LEU A 60 8.04 20.19 7.32
N ASP A 61 8.17 21.53 7.33
CA ASP A 61 7.11 22.42 6.86
C ASP A 61 7.02 22.45 5.32
N ASP A 62 8.08 22.03 4.64
CA ASP A 62 8.13 22.04 3.18
C ASP A 62 8.29 20.63 2.58
N TRP A 63 7.16 20.09 2.10
CA TRP A 63 7.14 18.84 1.37
C TRP A 63 7.99 18.85 0.08
N ARG A 64 8.27 20.04 -0.47
CA ARG A 64 9.05 20.22 -1.70
C ARG A 64 10.50 19.79 -1.56
N GLY A 65 11.04 19.88 -0.35
CA GLY A 65 12.36 19.36 0.00
C GLY A 65 12.40 17.85 0.24
N VAL A 66 11.24 17.21 0.46
CA VAL A 66 11.12 15.78 0.80
C VAL A 66 10.72 14.92 -0.39
N ILE A 67 9.89 15.46 -1.28
CA ILE A 67 9.30 14.71 -2.40
C ILE A 67 10.37 14.16 -3.36
N THR A 68 10.27 12.86 -3.69
CA THR A 68 11.14 12.24 -4.70
C THR A 68 10.87 12.79 -6.11
N PRO A 69 11.84 12.75 -7.05
CA PRO A 69 11.62 13.20 -8.42
C PRO A 69 10.45 12.46 -9.12
N ALA A 70 10.32 11.14 -8.88
CA ALA A 70 9.25 10.35 -9.47
C ALA A 70 7.87 10.78 -8.97
N ASP A 71 7.75 11.04 -7.66
CA ASP A 71 6.48 11.50 -7.08
C ASP A 71 6.18 12.95 -7.43
N ARG A 72 7.19 13.79 -7.62
CA ARG A 72 7.01 15.14 -8.14
C ARG A 72 6.36 15.11 -9.53
N ASP A 73 6.79 14.22 -10.42
CA ASP A 73 6.17 14.02 -11.72
C ASP A 73 4.71 13.56 -11.59
N ARG A 74 4.44 12.56 -10.74
CA ARG A 74 3.06 12.08 -10.47
C ARG A 74 2.16 13.22 -9.96
N TYR A 75 2.66 14.00 -9.00
CA TYR A 75 1.94 15.14 -8.43
C TYR A 75 1.61 16.21 -9.49
N GLN A 76 2.58 16.55 -10.34
CA GLN A 76 2.39 17.55 -11.41
C GLN A 76 1.36 17.09 -12.45
N ARG A 77 1.30 15.80 -12.73
CA ARG A 77 0.35 15.19 -13.69
C ARG A 77 -0.98 14.77 -13.07
N ARG A 78 -1.31 15.22 -11.84
CA ARG A 78 -2.55 14.79 -11.16
C ARG A 78 -3.83 15.13 -11.91
N ALA A 79 -3.88 16.27 -12.63
CA ALA A 79 -5.02 16.64 -13.44
C ALA A 79 -5.25 15.68 -14.62
N ALA A 80 -4.17 15.20 -15.24
CA ALA A 80 -4.24 14.19 -16.29
C ALA A 80 -4.71 12.84 -15.73
N ALA A 81 -4.27 12.46 -14.52
CA ALA A 81 -4.76 11.25 -13.86
C ALA A 81 -6.28 11.31 -13.61
N TRP A 82 -6.80 12.43 -13.12
CA TRP A 82 -8.23 12.65 -12.95
C TRP A 82 -9.01 12.49 -14.26
N SER A 83 -8.58 13.21 -15.31
CA SER A 83 -9.26 13.19 -16.61
C SER A 83 -9.32 11.79 -17.20
N LEU A 84 -8.18 11.09 -17.26
CA LEU A 84 -8.10 9.74 -17.81
C LEU A 84 -8.91 8.74 -16.98
N ALA A 85 -8.75 8.77 -15.66
CA ALA A 85 -9.42 7.84 -14.76
C ALA A 85 -10.95 7.96 -14.80
N LEU A 86 -11.47 9.20 -14.82
CA LEU A 86 -12.92 9.44 -14.93
C LEU A 86 -13.46 9.06 -16.32
N GLU A 87 -12.69 9.30 -17.37
CA GLU A 87 -13.06 8.87 -18.72
C GLU A 87 -13.22 7.35 -18.79
N GLN A 88 -12.25 6.60 -18.30
CA GLN A 88 -12.31 5.14 -18.26
C GLN A 88 -13.43 4.64 -17.34
N ALA A 89 -13.60 5.24 -16.16
CA ALA A 89 -14.67 4.86 -15.24
C ALA A 89 -16.09 5.04 -15.82
N ARG A 90 -16.28 5.97 -16.74
CA ARG A 90 -17.56 6.20 -17.43
C ARG A 90 -17.79 5.26 -18.62
N ARG A 91 -16.72 4.79 -19.26
CA ARG A 91 -16.79 3.99 -20.49
C ARG A 91 -16.72 2.49 -20.25
N GLN A 92 -16.05 2.06 -19.20
CA GLN A 92 -15.76 0.65 -18.93
C GLN A 92 -16.63 0.13 -17.77
N PRO A 93 -16.93 -1.17 -17.75
CA PRO A 93 -17.62 -1.77 -16.62
C PRO A 93 -16.77 -1.62 -15.35
N GLY A 94 -17.42 -1.58 -14.20
CA GLY A 94 -16.77 -1.46 -12.92
C GLY A 94 -17.42 -2.32 -11.85
N SER A 95 -16.91 -2.25 -10.64
CA SER A 95 -17.43 -2.96 -9.48
C SER A 95 -17.83 -1.97 -8.38
N GLY A 96 -19.07 -2.09 -7.92
CA GLY A 96 -19.70 -1.19 -6.95
C GLY A 96 -20.56 -0.11 -7.62
N ASP A 97 -21.04 0.83 -6.81
CA ASP A 97 -21.88 1.93 -7.28
C ASP A 97 -21.09 3.24 -7.41
N LEU A 98 -20.73 3.58 -8.64
CA LEU A 98 -20.00 4.81 -8.96
C LEU A 98 -20.89 6.04 -8.73
N SER A 99 -22.20 5.96 -9.02
CA SER A 99 -23.12 7.06 -8.91
C SER A 99 -23.35 7.55 -7.47
N ALA A 100 -23.21 6.63 -6.50
CA ALA A 100 -23.33 6.92 -5.07
C ALA A 100 -22.13 7.65 -4.46
N LEU A 101 -21.07 7.91 -5.23
CA LEU A 101 -19.84 8.52 -4.69
C LEU A 101 -19.93 10.04 -4.56
N GLY A 102 -20.75 10.70 -5.41
CA GLY A 102 -20.98 12.14 -5.33
C GLY A 102 -19.67 12.94 -5.36
N GLU A 103 -19.48 13.84 -4.39
CA GLU A 103 -18.30 14.71 -4.28
C GLU A 103 -16.96 13.93 -4.21
N LEU A 104 -16.99 12.65 -3.89
CA LEU A 104 -15.75 11.85 -3.84
C LEU A 104 -15.06 11.77 -5.21
N ILE A 105 -15.83 11.75 -6.29
CA ILE A 105 -15.34 11.67 -7.69
C ILE A 105 -15.49 12.99 -8.46
N ASP A 106 -15.83 14.06 -7.78
CA ASP A 106 -15.86 15.41 -8.36
C ASP A 106 -14.50 16.11 -8.14
N PRO A 107 -13.69 16.36 -9.19
CA PRO A 107 -12.39 17.03 -9.05
C PRO A 107 -12.45 18.38 -8.32
N ASP A 108 -13.58 19.10 -8.43
CA ASP A 108 -13.73 20.47 -7.93
C ASP A 108 -14.37 20.53 -6.53
N ALA A 109 -14.55 19.41 -5.86
CA ALA A 109 -15.24 19.32 -4.56
C ALA A 109 -14.44 19.85 -3.35
N ALA A 110 -13.17 20.23 -3.53
CA ALA A 110 -12.30 20.67 -2.43
C ALA A 110 -12.86 21.92 -1.70
N ARG A 111 -12.88 21.87 -0.36
CA ARG A 111 -13.40 22.92 0.53
C ARG A 111 -12.31 23.47 1.45
N PRO A 112 -12.43 24.73 1.92
CA PRO A 112 -11.52 25.31 2.91
C PRO A 112 -11.46 24.55 4.24
N SER A 113 -10.44 24.86 5.06
CA SER A 113 -10.20 24.21 6.36
C SER A 113 -9.96 22.71 6.22
N VAL A 114 -8.94 22.36 5.42
CA VAL A 114 -8.66 20.99 4.98
C VAL A 114 -8.20 20.06 6.09
N ALA A 115 -7.49 20.54 7.13
CA ALA A 115 -6.84 19.70 8.13
C ALA A 115 -7.85 18.81 8.89
N PRO A 116 -7.73 17.47 8.80
CA PRO A 116 -8.59 16.57 9.53
C PRO A 116 -8.19 16.53 11.01
N PRO A 117 -9.11 16.51 11.97
CA PRO A 117 -8.77 16.34 13.37
C PRO A 117 -8.13 14.97 13.62
N PRO A 118 -7.13 14.85 14.53
CA PRO A 118 -6.62 13.57 14.98
C PRO A 118 -7.73 12.68 15.54
N GLY A 119 -7.67 11.37 15.25
CA GLY A 119 -8.68 10.44 15.71
C GLY A 119 -8.82 9.18 14.86
N ALA A 120 -9.81 8.37 15.20
CA ALA A 120 -10.19 7.19 14.44
C ALA A 120 -11.12 7.56 13.28
N TYR A 121 -10.90 6.92 12.14
CA TYR A 121 -11.67 7.10 10.92
C TYR A 121 -12.10 5.75 10.34
N ARG A 122 -13.21 5.74 9.65
CA ARG A 122 -13.50 4.73 8.63
C ARG A 122 -13.03 5.28 7.30
N CYS A 123 -12.49 4.42 6.47
CA CYS A 123 -12.03 4.81 5.13
C CYS A 123 -12.41 3.76 4.11
N ARG A 124 -12.63 4.15 2.87
CA ARG A 124 -12.79 3.21 1.75
C ARG A 124 -11.97 3.68 0.56
N THR A 125 -11.41 2.71 -0.14
CA THR A 125 -10.67 2.96 -1.36
C THR A 125 -11.61 2.87 -2.56
N VAL A 126 -11.45 3.79 -3.50
CA VAL A 126 -12.03 3.73 -4.83
C VAL A 126 -10.87 3.80 -5.82
N LYS A 127 -10.76 2.80 -6.67
CA LYS A 127 -9.79 2.79 -7.77
C LYS A 127 -10.48 3.21 -9.04
N LEU A 128 -9.92 4.17 -9.76
CA LEU A 128 -10.48 4.70 -11.00
C LEU A 128 -9.47 4.52 -12.15
N GLY A 129 -9.99 4.08 -13.27
CA GLY A 129 -9.20 3.73 -14.45
C GLY A 129 -8.35 2.47 -14.25
N SER A 130 -7.69 2.05 -15.32
CA SER A 130 -6.79 0.89 -15.35
C SER A 130 -5.52 1.25 -16.11
N GLN A 131 -4.36 0.84 -15.60
CA GLN A 131 -3.06 0.94 -16.28
C GLN A 131 -2.82 -0.22 -17.25
N GLY A 132 -3.67 -1.25 -17.24
CA GLY A 132 -3.57 -2.39 -18.16
C GLY A 132 -4.28 -2.15 -19.48
N ASP A 133 -4.24 -3.17 -20.33
CA ASP A 133 -4.90 -3.19 -21.64
C ASP A 133 -6.44 -3.04 -21.53
N GLU A 134 -7.09 -2.83 -22.67
CA GLU A 134 -8.51 -2.46 -22.84
C GLU A 134 -9.57 -3.35 -22.14
N GLY A 135 -9.20 -4.40 -21.42
CA GLY A 135 -10.07 -5.31 -20.68
C GLY A 135 -10.17 -5.08 -19.17
N GLY A 136 -9.52 -4.04 -18.62
CA GLY A 136 -9.55 -3.74 -17.19
C GLY A 136 -10.88 -3.13 -16.72
N LEU A 137 -11.14 -3.19 -15.40
CA LEU A 137 -12.27 -2.48 -14.81
C LEU A 137 -12.03 -0.98 -14.85
N GLY A 138 -13.03 -0.21 -15.27
CA GLY A 138 -13.00 1.25 -15.24
C GLY A 138 -12.99 1.82 -13.83
N TYR A 139 -13.53 1.08 -12.87
CA TYR A 139 -13.49 1.45 -11.45
C TYR A 139 -13.78 0.25 -10.54
N VAL A 140 -13.29 0.36 -9.29
CA VAL A 140 -13.61 -0.58 -8.20
C VAL A 140 -13.88 0.21 -6.93
N VAL A 141 -15.07 0.05 -6.35
CA VAL A 141 -15.45 0.62 -5.06
C VAL A 141 -15.31 -0.44 -3.99
N TYR A 142 -14.35 -0.28 -3.08
CA TYR A 142 -14.13 -1.22 -1.98
C TYR A 142 -15.04 -0.94 -0.78
N GLY A 143 -15.13 -1.89 0.13
CA GLY A 143 -15.80 -1.71 1.43
C GLY A 143 -15.03 -0.80 2.38
N TRP A 144 -15.55 -0.64 3.62
CA TRP A 144 -14.96 0.21 4.63
C TRP A 144 -13.85 -0.51 5.40
N PHE A 145 -12.80 0.24 5.69
CA PHE A 145 -11.63 -0.15 6.46
C PHE A 145 -11.44 0.78 7.65
N ALA A 146 -10.56 0.40 8.58
CA ALA A 146 -10.12 1.28 9.66
C ALA A 146 -8.95 2.14 9.21
N CYS A 147 -9.06 3.45 9.47
CA CYS A 147 -8.02 4.44 9.28
C CYS A 147 -7.80 5.26 10.56
N ARG A 148 -6.71 6.01 10.62
CA ARG A 148 -6.38 6.89 11.73
C ARG A 148 -5.62 8.12 11.23
N ILE A 149 -5.93 9.26 11.84
CA ILE A 149 -5.11 10.48 11.78
C ILE A 149 -4.45 10.64 13.14
N GLU A 150 -3.14 10.78 13.15
CA GLU A 150 -2.34 10.94 14.37
C GLU A 150 -1.58 12.26 14.32
N GLN A 151 -1.51 12.97 15.46
CA GLN A 151 -0.56 14.05 15.63
C GLN A 151 0.78 13.46 15.99
N THR A 152 1.82 13.84 15.25
CA THR A 152 3.21 13.41 15.47
C THR A 152 4.13 14.63 15.57
N PRO A 153 5.37 14.49 16.02
CA PRO A 153 6.34 15.57 15.96
C PRO A 153 6.58 16.13 14.56
N GLY A 154 6.41 15.28 13.50
CA GLY A 154 6.53 15.68 12.10
C GLY A 154 5.22 16.19 11.47
N GLY A 155 4.17 16.44 12.25
CA GLY A 155 2.87 16.90 11.76
C GLY A 155 1.80 15.81 11.78
N LEU A 156 0.71 16.02 11.05
CA LEU A 156 -0.36 15.04 10.94
C LEU A 156 0.09 13.83 10.10
N LYS A 157 -0.26 12.63 10.56
CA LYS A 157 0.03 11.38 9.87
C LYS A 157 -1.27 10.62 9.59
N LEU A 158 -1.50 10.26 8.33
CA LEU A 158 -2.58 9.38 7.91
C LEU A 158 -2.09 7.93 7.87
N ILE A 159 -2.89 7.01 8.42
CA ILE A 159 -2.57 5.58 8.48
C ILE A 159 -3.84 4.79 8.13
N LYS A 160 -3.82 4.00 7.07
CA LYS A 160 -4.82 2.95 6.84
C LYS A 160 -4.39 1.68 7.57
N ARG A 161 -5.22 1.20 8.49
CA ARG A 161 -4.86 0.13 9.43
C ARG A 161 -5.25 -1.27 8.99
N THR A 162 -6.28 -1.40 8.16
CA THR A 162 -6.80 -2.71 7.73
C THR A 162 -6.85 -2.81 6.20
N GLY A 163 -6.97 -4.04 5.71
CA GLY A 163 -6.93 -4.39 4.29
C GLY A 163 -5.52 -4.75 3.81
N SER A 164 -5.41 -5.24 2.57
CA SER A 164 -4.15 -5.70 1.97
C SER A 164 -3.25 -4.57 1.48
N GLN A 165 -3.81 -3.42 1.15
CA GLN A 165 -3.08 -2.21 0.75
C GLN A 165 -3.30 -1.14 1.81
N ARG A 166 -2.25 -0.78 2.53
CA ARG A 166 -2.32 0.12 3.70
C ARG A 166 -1.31 1.27 3.56
N PRO A 167 -1.73 2.37 2.91
CA PRO A 167 -0.92 3.58 2.87
C PRO A 167 -0.76 4.19 4.27
N ALA A 168 0.45 4.70 4.55
CA ALA A 168 0.72 5.52 5.72
C ALA A 168 1.77 6.58 5.38
N GLY A 169 1.56 7.81 5.84
CA GLY A 169 2.46 8.92 5.53
C GLY A 169 2.08 10.21 6.24
N LEU A 170 2.93 11.21 6.09
CA LEU A 170 2.74 12.55 6.64
C LEU A 170 1.87 13.41 5.71
N LEU A 171 1.15 14.33 6.32
CA LEU A 171 0.33 15.35 5.66
C LEU A 171 0.99 16.71 5.87
N PHE A 172 1.43 17.33 4.80
CA PHE A 172 2.08 18.62 4.79
C PHE A 172 1.09 19.70 4.35
N PRO A 173 0.98 20.84 5.03
CA PRO A 173 0.15 21.95 4.58
C PRO A 173 0.60 22.42 3.19
N GLU A 174 -0.35 22.65 2.27
CA GLU A 174 -0.10 23.30 0.99
C GLU A 174 -0.85 24.63 0.89
N ASN A 175 -2.15 24.60 1.17
CA ASN A 175 -3.02 25.78 1.24
C ASN A 175 -4.25 25.46 2.13
N ASP A 176 -5.25 26.31 2.14
CA ASP A 176 -6.46 26.13 2.97
C ASP A 176 -7.38 24.97 2.52
N ARG A 177 -7.17 24.45 1.30
CA ARG A 177 -7.99 23.39 0.67
C ARG A 177 -7.25 22.09 0.46
N GLU A 178 -5.91 22.11 0.47
CA GLU A 178 -5.08 20.97 0.13
C GLU A 178 -3.97 20.75 1.16
N MET A 179 -3.73 19.49 1.51
CA MET A 179 -2.49 19.03 2.16
C MET A 179 -1.81 18.00 1.27
N VAL A 180 -0.51 18.07 1.12
CA VAL A 180 0.26 17.07 0.37
C VAL A 180 0.57 15.87 1.27
N PHE A 181 0.22 14.68 0.80
CA PHE A 181 0.57 13.41 1.44
C PHE A 181 1.84 12.86 0.81
N LEU A 182 2.83 12.57 1.65
CA LEU A 182 4.00 11.79 1.29
C LEU A 182 4.07 10.57 2.20
N GLY A 183 3.97 9.39 1.61
CA GLY A 183 3.90 8.15 2.36
C GLY A 183 4.33 6.94 1.56
N SER A 184 4.10 5.78 2.12
CA SER A 184 4.44 4.51 1.50
C SER A 184 3.33 3.48 1.72
N MET A 185 3.28 2.47 0.86
CA MET A 185 2.31 1.38 0.89
C MET A 185 2.86 0.17 1.64
N ALA A 186 2.19 -0.27 2.70
CA ALA A 186 2.36 -1.63 3.22
C ALA A 186 1.42 -2.58 2.49
N LEU A 187 1.91 -3.76 2.12
CA LEU A 187 1.13 -4.79 1.43
C LEU A 187 0.97 -6.05 2.27
N ALA A 188 -0.18 -6.70 2.10
CA ALA A 188 -0.48 -8.02 2.68
C ALA A 188 -0.10 -8.14 4.17
N SER A 189 0.83 -9.01 4.53
CA SER A 189 1.26 -9.30 5.90
C SER A 189 2.35 -8.36 6.44
N GLU A 190 2.81 -7.37 5.66
CA GLU A 190 3.77 -6.38 6.18
C GLU A 190 3.16 -5.65 7.39
N PRO A 191 3.85 -5.55 8.54
CA PRO A 191 3.26 -4.97 9.75
C PRO A 191 2.95 -3.48 9.60
N THR A 192 3.85 -2.73 8.94
CA THR A 192 3.75 -1.28 8.72
C THR A 192 4.33 -0.88 7.37
N ALA A 193 3.90 0.27 6.85
CA ALA A 193 4.57 0.90 5.72
C ALA A 193 5.99 1.38 6.13
N ARG A 194 6.93 1.28 5.21
CA ARG A 194 8.28 1.84 5.38
C ARG A 194 8.21 3.36 5.34
N SER A 195 9.28 4.02 5.78
CA SER A 195 9.38 5.47 5.62
C SER A 195 9.41 5.84 4.13
N TYR A 196 8.80 6.98 3.81
CA TYR A 196 8.83 7.56 2.47
C TYR A 196 10.27 7.73 1.97
N GLY A 197 10.51 7.45 0.70
CA GLY A 197 11.84 7.50 0.06
C GLY A 197 12.70 6.25 0.25
N GLN A 198 12.31 5.29 1.10
CA GLN A 198 13.08 4.06 1.31
C GLN A 198 12.82 2.97 0.27
N ARG A 199 11.64 2.98 -0.34
CA ARG A 199 11.22 2.01 -1.37
C ARG A 199 10.43 2.73 -2.45
N PRO A 200 11.09 3.18 -3.54
CA PRO A 200 10.44 3.95 -4.60
C PRO A 200 9.20 3.25 -5.19
N GLU A 201 9.21 1.93 -5.26
CA GLU A 201 8.08 1.13 -5.76
C GLU A 201 6.87 1.09 -4.80
N ARG A 202 7.05 1.58 -3.59
CA ARG A 202 6.01 1.68 -2.54
C ARG A 202 5.66 3.11 -2.21
N ASP A 203 6.46 4.06 -2.65
CA ASP A 203 6.25 5.47 -2.34
C ASP A 203 4.98 5.99 -3.00
N LEU A 204 4.30 6.85 -2.27
CA LEU A 204 3.04 7.44 -2.65
C LEU A 204 3.08 8.94 -2.42
N VAL A 205 2.69 9.68 -3.43
CA VAL A 205 2.29 11.07 -3.30
C VAL A 205 0.78 11.19 -3.45
N GLY A 206 0.17 12.08 -2.69
CA GLY A 206 -1.26 12.36 -2.82
C GLY A 206 -1.59 13.77 -2.38
N VAL A 207 -2.85 14.15 -2.61
CA VAL A 207 -3.44 15.40 -2.12
C VAL A 207 -4.63 15.04 -1.25
N LEU A 208 -4.58 15.47 0.01
CA LEU A 208 -5.72 15.38 0.91
C LEU A 208 -6.57 16.63 0.77
N GLU A 209 -7.87 16.45 0.60
CA GLU A 209 -8.87 17.51 0.43
C GLU A 209 -10.05 17.26 1.37
N ARG A 210 -10.64 18.32 1.89
CA ARG A 210 -11.94 18.23 2.54
C ARG A 210 -13.03 18.39 1.50
N ILE A 211 -13.95 17.42 1.41
CA ILE A 211 -15.04 17.41 0.41
C ILE A 211 -16.45 17.49 1.04
N GLY A 212 -16.53 17.53 2.34
CA GLY A 212 -17.77 17.65 3.09
C GLY A 212 -17.56 18.23 4.47
N GLU A 213 -18.59 18.36 5.28
CA GLU A 213 -18.46 18.88 6.65
C GLU A 213 -17.51 18.05 7.50
N ARG A 214 -17.65 16.72 7.45
CA ARG A 214 -16.79 15.74 8.14
C ARG A 214 -16.36 14.64 7.20
N ARG A 215 -15.91 15.01 6.00
CA ARG A 215 -15.56 14.08 4.92
C ARG A 215 -14.35 14.59 4.18
N TRP A 216 -13.36 13.74 4.05
CA TRP A 216 -12.11 14.01 3.34
C TRP A 216 -11.87 12.94 2.28
N ARG A 217 -11.04 13.28 1.30
CA ARG A 217 -10.46 12.32 0.37
C ARG A 217 -8.96 12.55 0.24
N LEU A 218 -8.20 11.45 0.16
CA LEU A 218 -6.84 11.46 -0.33
C LEU A 218 -6.88 11.04 -1.80
N VAL A 219 -6.38 11.89 -2.66
CA VAL A 219 -6.24 11.66 -4.11
C VAL A 219 -4.83 11.22 -4.38
N THR A 220 -4.62 9.99 -4.85
CA THR A 220 -3.30 9.43 -5.20
C THR A 220 -3.22 9.25 -6.71
N PRO A 221 -2.56 10.16 -7.45
CA PRO A 221 -2.43 10.05 -8.91
C PRO A 221 -1.35 9.04 -9.28
N TRP A 222 -1.57 8.31 -10.37
CA TRP A 222 -0.61 7.36 -10.95
C TRP A 222 0.01 6.43 -9.91
N PRO A 223 -0.78 5.68 -9.12
CA PRO A 223 -0.24 4.70 -8.19
C PRO A 223 0.64 3.69 -8.93
N ALA A 224 1.51 2.97 -8.23
CA ALA A 224 2.50 2.08 -8.85
C ALA A 224 1.89 0.94 -9.66
N ALA A 225 0.63 0.58 -9.44
CA ALA A 225 -0.05 -0.51 -10.13
C ALA A 225 -1.58 -0.32 -10.15
N GLU A 226 -2.23 -1.07 -11.01
CA GLU A 226 -3.67 -1.31 -11.14
C GLU A 226 -4.44 -0.12 -11.75
N SER A 227 -4.58 0.99 -11.05
CA SER A 227 -5.43 2.14 -11.40
C SER A 227 -4.63 3.35 -11.86
N ASN A 228 -5.28 4.28 -12.55
CA ASN A 228 -4.69 5.58 -12.89
C ASN A 228 -4.87 6.61 -11.75
N LEU A 229 -5.89 6.41 -10.90
CA LEU A 229 -6.19 7.26 -9.76
C LEU A 229 -6.77 6.43 -8.62
N ASP A 230 -6.19 6.54 -7.42
CA ASP A 230 -6.79 6.00 -6.20
C ASP A 230 -7.38 7.14 -5.36
N LEU A 231 -8.59 6.94 -4.89
CA LEU A 231 -9.24 7.82 -3.92
C LEU A 231 -9.39 7.06 -2.60
N LEU A 232 -8.93 7.63 -1.50
CA LEU A 232 -9.20 7.12 -0.16
C LEU A 232 -10.15 8.10 0.54
N GLU A 233 -11.41 7.73 0.64
CA GLU A 233 -12.41 8.48 1.40
C GLU A 233 -12.18 8.25 2.90
N LEU A 234 -12.32 9.34 3.69
CA LEU A 234 -12.24 9.30 5.14
C LEU A 234 -13.44 9.98 5.76
N VAL A 235 -14.06 9.30 6.71
CA VAL A 235 -15.11 9.86 7.58
C VAL A 235 -14.77 9.48 9.03
N PRO A 236 -14.99 10.35 10.04
CA PRO A 236 -14.74 10.00 11.43
C PRO A 236 -15.47 8.71 11.82
N ALA A 237 -14.78 7.84 12.53
CA ALA A 237 -15.42 6.64 13.06
C ALA A 237 -16.48 7.01 14.09
N PRO A 238 -17.59 6.26 14.22
CA PRO A 238 -18.50 6.45 15.32
C PRO A 238 -17.75 6.22 16.65
N PRO A 239 -18.17 6.90 17.74
CA PRO A 239 -17.58 6.66 19.06
C PRO A 239 -17.71 5.18 19.41
N SER A 240 -16.64 4.61 19.95
CA SER A 240 -16.69 3.26 20.53
C SER A 240 -17.66 3.25 21.70
N ARG A 241 -18.63 2.35 21.64
CA ARG A 241 -19.55 2.09 22.76
C ARG A 241 -18.81 1.38 23.88
#